data_7df15f83b70039ad69d6b822204e66b5
#
_entry.id   7df15f83b70039ad69d6b822204e66b5
#
_cell.length_a   1.000
_cell.length_b   1.000
_cell.length_c   1.000
_cell.angle_alpha   90.00
_cell.angle_beta   90.00
_cell.angle_gamma   90.00
#
_symmetry.space_group_name_H-M   'P 1'
#
loop_
_entity.id
_entity.type
_entity.pdbx_description
1 polymer ?
#
loop_
_entity_poly.entity_id
_entity_poly.type
_entity_poly.pdbx_seq_one_letter_code
_entity_poly.pdbx_strand_id
1 'polypeptide(L)'
;PDGKVIEPELLAKKQSYTMSGLAPGDVVDYEYLEPSSGSGIAGGYPGANFTFNSIATPTELAELVVMTDPDYAFKYHFRNANVKPKIEIREGMKIYQWKMKNPHAVYREPAAVPYQEYIPHVQFSGGLSWEAIRRRFANDLMGQLKVSREMKKALDEAIEGAVSFTDKAKRIYSMASERVSKPGSTTY
;
A
#
# COMPACT_ATOMS: atom_id res chain seq x y z
N PRO A 1 11.68 32.65 14.97
CA PRO A 1 10.58 32.95 14.04
C PRO A 1 10.66 34.39 13.59
N ASP A 2 11.62 34.69 12.74
CA ASP A 2 11.83 35.95 12.06
C ASP A 2 11.09 36.04 10.71
N GLY A 3 10.30 35.00 10.37
CA GLY A 3 9.58 34.91 9.10
C GLY A 3 10.48 34.56 7.90
N LYS A 4 11.72 34.20 8.13
CA LYS A 4 12.62 33.80 7.05
C LYS A 4 12.20 32.45 6.47
N VAL A 5 12.00 32.41 5.16
CA VAL A 5 11.76 31.17 4.43
C VAL A 5 13.10 30.59 3.99
N ILE A 6 13.32 29.31 4.28
CA ILE A 6 14.53 28.59 3.88
C ILE A 6 14.11 27.50 2.88
N GLU A 7 14.72 27.55 1.71
CA GLU A 7 14.48 26.53 0.68
C GLU A 7 15.37 25.29 0.92
N PRO A 8 14.86 24.08 0.65
CA PRO A 8 15.63 22.88 0.82
C PRO A 8 16.73 22.73 -0.24
N GLU A 9 17.87 22.21 0.17
CA GLU A 9 18.97 21.91 -0.74
C GLU A 9 18.81 20.50 -1.34
N LEU A 10 18.83 20.42 -2.67
CA LEU A 10 18.90 19.18 -3.42
C LEU A 10 20.35 18.72 -3.49
N LEU A 11 20.69 17.67 -2.75
CA LEU A 11 22.00 17.04 -2.85
C LEU A 11 22.02 16.07 -4.05
N ALA A 12 22.88 16.35 -5.01
CA ALA A 12 23.10 15.46 -6.15
C ALA A 12 23.44 14.03 -5.67
N LYS A 13 22.68 13.04 -6.16
CA LYS A 13 22.77 11.60 -5.82
C LYS A 13 22.12 11.15 -4.48
N LYS A 14 21.39 12.00 -3.78
CA LYS A 14 20.54 11.59 -2.66
C LYS A 14 19.07 11.83 -3.02
N GLN A 15 18.22 10.85 -2.75
CA GLN A 15 16.75 11.01 -2.83
C GLN A 15 16.20 11.65 -1.55
N SER A 16 16.90 12.65 -1.03
CA SER A 16 16.53 13.34 0.21
C SER A 16 16.82 14.83 0.09
N TYR A 17 15.92 15.63 0.63
CA TYR A 17 16.09 17.06 0.78
C TYR A 17 16.80 17.34 2.12
N THR A 18 17.74 18.27 2.11
CA THR A 18 18.41 18.73 3.34
C THR A 18 18.04 20.18 3.57
N MET A 19 17.59 20.48 4.78
CA MET A 19 17.36 21.85 5.22
C MET A 19 18.42 22.20 6.26
N SER A 20 19.30 23.13 5.92
CA SER A 20 20.35 23.61 6.82
C SER A 20 19.82 24.75 7.69
N GLY A 21 20.32 24.85 8.93
CA GLY A 21 20.03 25.96 9.81
C GLY A 21 18.70 25.89 10.57
N LEU A 22 18.05 24.74 10.61
CA LEU A 22 16.85 24.54 11.43
C LEU A 22 17.17 24.59 12.92
N ALA A 23 16.32 25.28 13.67
CA ALA A 23 16.40 25.41 15.12
C ALA A 23 15.09 24.98 15.80
N PRO A 24 15.10 24.66 17.10
CA PRO A 24 13.88 24.40 17.84
C PRO A 24 12.90 25.57 17.75
N GLY A 25 11.66 25.30 17.33
CA GLY A 25 10.61 26.31 17.08
C GLY A 25 10.39 26.64 15.60
N ASP A 26 11.24 26.17 14.71
CA ASP A 26 11.02 26.31 13.27
C ASP A 26 9.95 25.34 12.78
N VAL A 27 9.23 25.76 11.72
CA VAL A 27 8.20 24.96 11.06
C VAL A 27 8.73 24.51 9.71
N VAL A 28 8.63 23.22 9.45
CA VAL A 28 8.92 22.62 8.14
C VAL A 28 7.59 22.32 7.46
N ASP A 29 7.38 22.92 6.30
CA ASP A 29 6.24 22.63 5.43
C ASP A 29 6.74 21.95 4.16
N TYR A 30 6.08 20.87 3.75
CA TYR A 30 6.40 20.16 2.51
C TYR A 30 5.15 19.64 1.82
N GLU A 31 5.14 19.76 0.51
CA GLU A 31 4.10 19.23 -0.35
C GLU A 31 4.73 18.32 -1.40
N TYR A 32 4.08 17.19 -1.65
CA TYR A 32 4.51 16.26 -2.69
C TYR A 32 3.33 15.62 -3.39
N LEU A 33 3.52 15.28 -4.65
CA LEU A 33 2.58 14.51 -5.46
C LEU A 33 3.15 13.12 -5.67
N GLU A 34 2.38 12.11 -5.28
CA GLU A 34 2.72 10.72 -5.50
C GLU A 34 1.74 10.12 -6.54
N PRO A 35 2.12 10.08 -7.83
CA PRO A 35 1.27 9.48 -8.84
C PRO A 35 1.20 7.99 -8.62
N SER A 36 0.00 7.47 -8.32
CA SER A 36 -0.26 6.04 -8.23
C SER A 36 -0.74 5.52 -9.58
N SER A 37 0.05 4.68 -10.23
CA SER A 37 -0.30 4.06 -11.51
C SER A 37 -1.33 2.92 -11.37
N GLY A 38 -1.90 2.71 -10.20
CA GLY A 38 -2.93 1.68 -9.98
C GLY A 38 -2.46 0.24 -10.24
N SER A 39 -1.17 -0.04 -10.09
CA SER A 39 -0.56 -1.35 -10.30
C SER A 39 -0.80 -2.36 -9.17
N GLY A 40 -1.87 -2.22 -8.41
CA GLY A 40 -2.29 -3.24 -7.44
C GLY A 40 -2.72 -4.55 -8.12
N ILE A 41 -2.82 -5.63 -7.34
CA ILE A 41 -3.25 -6.99 -7.77
C ILE A 41 -4.49 -6.98 -8.67
N ALA A 42 -5.29 -5.95 -8.60
CA ALA A 42 -6.47 -5.74 -9.43
C ALA A 42 -6.27 -4.67 -10.52
N GLY A 43 -5.02 -4.34 -10.90
CA GLY A 43 -4.69 -3.43 -12.03
C GLY A 43 -5.56 -2.20 -12.10
N GLY A 44 -5.42 -1.30 -11.13
CA GLY A 44 -6.26 -0.11 -11.04
C GLY A 44 -7.41 -0.22 -10.04
N TYR A 45 -7.34 -1.15 -9.07
CA TYR A 45 -8.19 -1.08 -7.90
C TYR A 45 -7.75 0.11 -7.03
N PRO A 46 -8.45 1.24 -7.07
CA PRO A 46 -8.12 2.37 -6.24
C PRO A 46 -8.60 2.07 -4.82
N GLY A 47 -7.77 1.39 -4.07
CA GLY A 47 -7.99 1.14 -2.66
C GLY A 47 -6.80 1.64 -1.87
N ALA A 48 -7.07 2.34 -0.80
CA ALA A 48 -6.05 2.82 0.11
C ALA A 48 -6.59 2.91 1.53
N ASN A 49 -5.68 3.10 2.47
CA ASN A 49 -6.03 3.49 3.82
C ASN A 49 -5.28 4.77 4.20
N PHE A 50 -5.94 5.60 4.99
CA PHE A 50 -5.35 6.77 5.61
C PHE A 50 -5.49 6.66 7.12
N THR A 51 -4.39 6.85 7.83
CA THR A 51 -4.34 6.83 9.30
C THR A 51 -4.31 8.25 9.82
N PHE A 52 -5.12 8.54 10.83
CA PHE A 52 -5.20 9.86 11.43
C PHE A 52 -4.17 10.11 12.54
N ASN A 53 -3.54 9.05 13.02
CA ASN A 53 -2.52 9.12 14.06
C ASN A 53 -1.13 8.97 13.47
N SER A 54 -0.17 9.67 14.05
CA SER A 54 1.24 9.41 13.81
C SER A 54 1.81 8.44 14.86
N ILE A 55 2.82 7.67 14.47
CA ILE A 55 3.57 6.82 15.40
C ILE A 55 4.59 7.72 16.10
N ALA A 56 4.51 7.77 17.43
CA ALA A 56 5.42 8.51 18.31
C ALA A 56 5.49 10.03 18.11
N THR A 57 4.71 10.60 17.21
CA THR A 57 4.71 12.06 16.96
C THR A 57 3.34 12.63 17.26
N PRO A 58 3.22 13.67 18.11
CA PRO A 58 1.96 14.38 18.29
C PRO A 58 1.46 14.98 16.98
N THR A 59 0.18 14.86 16.72
CA THR A 59 -0.48 15.43 15.54
C THR A 59 -1.56 16.39 16.01
N GLU A 60 -1.50 17.63 15.60
CA GLU A 60 -2.53 18.62 15.95
C GLU A 60 -3.79 18.46 15.10
N LEU A 61 -3.61 18.27 13.82
CA LEU A 61 -4.69 18.08 12.85
C LEU A 61 -4.30 17.05 11.81
N ALA A 62 -5.11 16.03 11.66
CA ALA A 62 -5.04 15.11 10.52
C ALA A 62 -6.29 15.30 9.65
N GLU A 63 -6.06 15.51 8.36
CA GLU A 63 -7.12 15.74 7.40
C GLU A 63 -6.92 14.86 6.17
N LEU A 64 -7.98 14.23 5.72
CA LEU A 64 -8.05 13.52 4.45
C LEU A 64 -9.13 14.16 3.59
N VAL A 65 -8.76 14.50 2.37
CA VAL A 65 -9.70 14.94 1.33
C VAL A 65 -9.62 13.96 0.17
N VAL A 66 -10.76 13.40 -0.21
CA VAL A 66 -10.89 12.55 -1.40
C VAL A 66 -11.84 13.22 -2.37
N MET A 67 -11.39 13.43 -3.58
CA MET A 67 -12.20 13.98 -4.67
C MET A 67 -12.45 12.91 -5.72
N THR A 68 -13.70 12.77 -6.14
CA THR A 68 -14.11 11.79 -7.14
C THR A 68 -15.08 12.43 -8.14
N ASP A 69 -15.21 11.82 -9.30
CA ASP A 69 -16.36 12.10 -10.14
C ASP A 69 -17.65 11.80 -9.37
N PRO A 70 -18.75 12.54 -9.59
CA PRO A 70 -20.00 12.36 -8.85
C PRO A 70 -20.56 10.94 -8.94
N ASP A 71 -20.42 10.30 -10.11
CA ASP A 71 -20.92 8.96 -10.39
C ASP A 71 -19.94 7.84 -10.05
N TYR A 72 -18.77 8.20 -9.56
CA TYR A 72 -17.77 7.21 -9.18
C TYR A 72 -18.23 6.38 -7.98
N ALA A 73 -18.19 5.07 -8.10
CA ALA A 73 -18.63 4.12 -7.09
C ALA A 73 -17.68 4.06 -5.88
N PHE A 74 -17.52 5.19 -5.20
CA PHE A 74 -16.65 5.32 -4.05
C PHE A 74 -17.26 4.69 -2.80
N LYS A 75 -16.51 3.81 -2.13
CA LYS A 75 -16.86 3.19 -0.86
C LYS A 75 -15.78 3.47 0.17
N TYR A 76 -16.19 3.73 1.38
CA TYR A 76 -15.27 3.92 2.51
C TYR A 76 -15.79 3.24 3.78
N HIS A 77 -14.87 2.89 4.64
CA HIS A 77 -15.15 2.35 5.97
C HIS A 77 -14.17 2.96 6.96
N PHE A 78 -14.69 3.55 8.04
CA PHE A 78 -13.88 4.12 9.11
C PHE A 78 -13.75 3.07 10.23
N ARG A 79 -12.55 2.85 10.73
CA ARG A 79 -12.27 1.90 11.81
C ARG A 79 -11.63 2.60 13.01
N ASN A 80 -11.89 2.06 14.19
CA ASN A 80 -11.33 2.47 15.49
C ASN A 80 -11.68 3.92 15.90
N ALA A 81 -12.62 4.54 15.23
CA ALA A 81 -13.30 5.77 15.63
C ALA A 81 -14.57 5.95 14.79
N ASN A 82 -15.41 6.88 15.18
CA ASN A 82 -16.64 7.21 14.45
C ASN A 82 -16.58 8.64 13.92
N VAL A 83 -15.82 8.85 12.86
CA VAL A 83 -15.72 10.14 12.18
C VAL A 83 -16.41 10.05 10.83
N LYS A 84 -17.48 10.82 10.64
CA LYS A 84 -18.19 10.91 9.38
C LYS A 84 -17.55 11.98 8.51
N PRO A 85 -17.43 11.78 7.18
CA PRO A 85 -16.95 12.81 6.30
C PRO A 85 -17.97 13.94 6.14
N LYS A 86 -17.48 15.16 5.99
CA LYS A 86 -18.25 16.20 5.32
C LYS A 86 -18.26 15.88 3.83
N ILE A 87 -19.44 15.87 3.21
CA ILE A 87 -19.60 15.56 1.78
C ILE A 87 -20.19 16.81 1.11
N GLU A 88 -19.56 17.25 0.04
CA GLU A 88 -20.05 18.35 -0.78
C GLU A 88 -19.77 18.10 -2.27
N ILE A 89 -20.52 18.77 -3.15
CA ILE A 89 -20.25 18.81 -4.58
C ILE A 89 -19.77 20.22 -4.90
N ARG A 90 -18.59 20.33 -5.49
CA ARG A 90 -17.99 21.59 -5.90
C ARG A 90 -17.27 21.39 -7.24
N GLU A 91 -17.52 22.30 -8.16
CA GLU A 91 -16.91 22.29 -9.50
C GLU A 91 -17.07 20.94 -10.25
N GLY A 92 -18.24 20.31 -10.08
CA GLY A 92 -18.51 19.01 -10.71
C GLY A 92 -17.85 17.80 -10.04
N MET A 93 -17.12 17.99 -8.95
CA MET A 93 -16.47 16.91 -8.19
C MET A 93 -17.20 16.65 -6.87
N LYS A 94 -17.25 15.40 -6.46
CA LYS A 94 -17.76 15.00 -5.15
C LYS A 94 -16.59 14.89 -4.18
N ILE A 95 -16.65 15.69 -3.12
CA ILE A 95 -15.56 15.86 -2.15
C ILE A 95 -15.97 15.23 -0.83
N TYR A 96 -15.14 14.36 -0.32
CA TYR A 96 -15.26 13.76 1.00
C TYR A 96 -14.12 14.27 1.86
N GLN A 97 -14.43 14.86 3.02
CA GLN A 97 -13.45 15.44 3.93
C GLN A 97 -13.60 14.85 5.33
N TRP A 98 -12.56 14.23 5.83
CA TRP A 98 -12.45 13.78 7.22
C TRP A 98 -11.43 14.63 7.95
N LYS A 99 -11.76 15.04 9.17
CA LYS A 99 -10.87 15.78 10.05
C LYS A 99 -10.84 15.17 11.43
N MET A 100 -9.65 15.03 11.99
CA MET A 100 -9.44 14.62 13.37
C MET A 100 -8.45 15.58 14.02
N LYS A 101 -8.88 16.21 15.12
CA LYS A 101 -8.05 17.12 15.91
C LYS A 101 -7.39 16.35 17.05
N ASN A 102 -6.12 16.64 17.28
CA ASN A 102 -5.32 16.09 18.38
C ASN A 102 -5.48 14.57 18.53
N PRO A 103 -5.36 13.77 17.46
CA PRO A 103 -5.34 12.34 17.61
C PRO A 103 -4.15 11.94 18.50
N HIS A 104 -4.40 11.07 19.47
CA HIS A 104 -3.36 10.65 20.40
C HIS A 104 -2.20 9.97 19.65
N ALA A 105 -0.97 10.33 19.99
CA ALA A 105 0.20 9.61 19.48
C ALA A 105 0.15 8.15 19.93
N VAL A 106 0.51 7.25 19.04
CA VAL A 106 0.53 5.82 19.29
C VAL A 106 1.97 5.35 19.37
N TYR A 107 2.32 4.76 20.49
CA TYR A 107 3.66 4.19 20.69
C TYR A 107 3.63 2.70 20.38
N ARG A 108 4.61 2.24 19.62
CA ARG A 108 4.77 0.81 19.33
C ARG A 108 5.35 0.11 20.54
N GLU A 109 4.65 -0.91 21.00
CA GLU A 109 5.16 -1.84 22.00
C GLU A 109 5.71 -3.10 21.31
N PRO A 110 6.80 -3.71 21.82
CA PRO A 110 7.26 -5.00 21.33
C PRO A 110 6.15 -6.05 21.45
N ALA A 111 5.96 -6.86 20.41
CA ALA A 111 4.94 -7.91 20.34
C ALA A 111 3.48 -7.43 20.45
N ALA A 112 3.20 -6.14 20.29
CA ALA A 112 1.85 -5.63 20.18
C ALA A 112 1.16 -6.12 18.88
N VAL A 113 -0.17 -6.15 18.90
CA VAL A 113 -0.95 -6.38 17.67
C VAL A 113 -0.64 -5.32 16.63
N PRO A 114 -0.85 -5.60 15.33
CA PRO A 114 -0.64 -4.61 14.28
C PRO A 114 -1.39 -3.31 14.60
N TYR A 115 -0.73 -2.18 14.43
CA TYR A 115 -1.28 -0.87 14.82
C TYR A 115 -2.60 -0.54 14.10
N GLN A 116 -2.86 -1.12 12.94
CA GLN A 116 -4.11 -0.99 12.21
C GLN A 116 -5.33 -1.52 12.99
N GLU A 117 -5.12 -2.39 13.97
CA GLU A 117 -6.22 -2.94 14.76
C GLU A 117 -6.76 -1.95 15.80
N TYR A 118 -6.01 -0.92 16.17
CA TYR A 118 -6.39 0.02 17.23
C TYR A 118 -6.30 1.51 16.87
N ILE A 119 -5.60 1.89 15.80
CA ILE A 119 -5.55 3.30 15.41
C ILE A 119 -6.74 3.70 14.53
N PRO A 120 -7.22 4.95 14.66
CA PRO A 120 -8.22 5.52 13.76
C PRO A 120 -7.72 5.57 12.33
N HIS A 121 -8.45 4.92 11.43
CA HIS A 121 -8.13 4.98 10.01
C HIS A 121 -9.38 4.83 9.15
N VAL A 122 -9.33 5.36 7.95
CA VAL A 122 -10.32 5.15 6.90
C VAL A 122 -9.75 4.27 5.81
N GLN A 123 -10.49 3.24 5.45
CA GLN A 123 -10.25 2.42 4.27
C GLN A 123 -11.21 2.86 3.18
N PHE A 124 -10.73 3.00 1.96
CA PHE A 124 -11.58 3.38 0.84
C PHE A 124 -11.22 2.65 -0.44
N SER A 125 -12.20 2.56 -1.34
CA SER A 125 -12.04 1.82 -2.58
C SER A 125 -13.02 2.29 -3.66
N GLY A 126 -12.70 1.97 -4.90
CA GLY A 126 -13.51 2.26 -6.09
C GLY A 126 -14.71 1.36 -6.29
N GLY A 127 -15.18 0.65 -5.28
CA GLY A 127 -16.45 -0.07 -5.34
C GLY A 127 -16.54 -1.23 -6.33
N LEU A 128 -15.41 -1.85 -6.71
CA LEU A 128 -15.42 -3.07 -7.50
C LEU A 128 -16.21 -4.19 -6.80
N SER A 129 -16.95 -4.99 -7.55
CA SER A 129 -17.57 -6.18 -7.02
C SER A 129 -16.55 -7.30 -6.80
N TRP A 130 -16.83 -8.19 -5.87
CA TRP A 130 -16.02 -9.40 -5.65
C TRP A 130 -15.89 -10.26 -6.92
N GLU A 131 -16.93 -10.29 -7.74
CA GLU A 131 -16.91 -11.01 -9.02
C GLU A 131 -15.93 -10.37 -10.02
N ALA A 132 -15.85 -9.04 -10.07
CA ALA A 132 -14.89 -8.34 -10.91
C ALA A 132 -13.44 -8.59 -10.42
N ILE A 133 -13.22 -8.55 -9.11
CA ILE A 133 -11.94 -8.87 -8.49
C ILE A 133 -11.53 -10.31 -8.80
N ARG A 134 -12.45 -11.26 -8.58
CA ARG A 134 -12.21 -12.69 -8.86
C ARG A 134 -11.85 -12.94 -10.32
N ARG A 135 -12.62 -12.38 -11.26
CA ARG A 135 -12.34 -12.53 -12.71
C ARG A 135 -10.97 -12.01 -13.08
N ARG A 136 -10.63 -10.84 -12.58
CA ARG A 136 -9.34 -10.23 -12.88
C ARG A 136 -8.18 -11.05 -12.32
N PHE A 137 -8.27 -11.42 -11.03
CA PHE A 137 -7.28 -12.28 -10.40
C PHE A 137 -7.13 -13.63 -11.13
N ALA A 138 -8.24 -14.26 -11.54
CA ALA A 138 -8.19 -15.49 -12.30
C ALA A 138 -7.51 -15.32 -13.66
N ASN A 139 -7.77 -14.24 -14.37
CA ASN A 139 -7.12 -13.94 -15.65
C ASN A 139 -5.61 -13.71 -15.49
N ASP A 140 -5.21 -12.94 -14.48
CA ASP A 140 -3.80 -12.67 -14.19
C ASP A 140 -3.08 -13.97 -13.82
N LEU A 141 -3.70 -14.80 -12.97
CA LEU A 141 -3.17 -16.12 -12.59
C LEU A 141 -3.04 -17.06 -13.80
N MET A 142 -4.08 -17.16 -14.63
CA MET A 142 -4.06 -18.00 -15.83
C MET A 142 -2.99 -17.56 -16.83
N GLY A 143 -2.72 -16.26 -16.91
CA GLY A 143 -1.61 -15.72 -17.70
C GLY A 143 -0.24 -16.19 -17.19
N GLN A 144 -0.09 -16.34 -15.90
CA GLN A 144 1.14 -16.77 -15.23
C GLN A 144 1.36 -18.29 -15.25
N LEU A 145 0.30 -19.07 -15.41
CA LEU A 145 0.37 -20.53 -15.45
C LEU A 145 0.88 -21.10 -16.80
N LYS A 146 1.32 -20.24 -17.72
CA LYS A 146 1.94 -20.70 -18.97
C LYS A 146 3.32 -21.27 -18.68
N VAL A 147 3.49 -22.54 -18.94
CA VAL A 147 4.77 -23.22 -18.81
C VAL A 147 5.68 -22.79 -19.96
N SER A 148 6.80 -22.14 -19.66
CA SER A 148 7.82 -21.80 -20.66
C SER A 148 8.56 -23.06 -21.14
N ARG A 149 9.30 -22.94 -22.26
CA ARG A 149 10.14 -24.06 -22.77
C ARG A 149 11.20 -24.45 -21.75
N GLU A 150 11.78 -23.46 -21.08
CA GLU A 150 12.80 -23.66 -20.04
C GLU A 150 12.23 -24.39 -18.83
N MET A 151 11.03 -23.97 -18.38
CA MET A 151 10.31 -24.68 -17.29
C MET A 151 9.99 -26.12 -17.69
N LYS A 152 9.52 -26.34 -18.93
CA LYS A 152 9.21 -27.68 -19.39
C LYS A 152 10.45 -28.57 -19.40
N LYS A 153 11.58 -28.05 -19.92
CA LYS A 153 12.85 -28.78 -19.91
C LYS A 153 13.29 -29.13 -18.49
N ALA A 154 13.23 -28.16 -17.57
CA ALA A 154 13.59 -28.40 -16.16
C ALA A 154 12.66 -29.41 -15.47
N LEU A 155 11.38 -29.40 -15.81
CA LEU A 155 10.42 -30.40 -15.31
C LEU A 155 10.73 -31.82 -15.86
N ASP A 156 10.98 -31.93 -17.16
CA ASP A 156 11.31 -33.21 -17.82
C ASP A 156 12.59 -33.82 -17.22
N GLU A 157 13.62 -33.00 -16.99
CA GLU A 157 14.85 -33.37 -16.30
C GLU A 157 14.59 -33.81 -14.84
N ALA A 158 13.78 -33.05 -14.09
CA ALA A 158 13.49 -33.39 -12.70
C ALA A 158 12.74 -34.72 -12.53
N ILE A 159 11.85 -35.05 -13.46
CA ILE A 159 11.05 -36.27 -13.39
C ILE A 159 11.67 -37.47 -14.12
N GLU A 160 12.84 -37.32 -14.72
CA GLU A 160 13.53 -38.40 -15.41
C GLU A 160 13.75 -39.59 -14.50
N GLY A 161 13.36 -40.81 -14.97
CA GLY A 161 13.43 -42.04 -14.19
C GLY A 161 12.43 -42.16 -13.03
N ALA A 162 11.47 -41.23 -12.89
CA ALA A 162 10.43 -41.35 -11.88
C ALA A 162 9.40 -42.43 -12.27
N VAL A 163 9.16 -43.39 -11.36
CA VAL A 163 8.33 -44.59 -11.63
C VAL A 163 6.86 -44.41 -11.23
N SER A 164 6.53 -43.45 -10.40
CA SER A 164 5.15 -43.23 -9.93
C SER A 164 4.77 -41.75 -9.95
N PHE A 165 3.46 -41.46 -9.91
CA PHE A 165 2.95 -40.11 -9.78
C PHE A 165 3.48 -39.41 -8.50
N THR A 166 3.50 -40.13 -7.40
CA THR A 166 4.02 -39.62 -6.12
C THR A 166 5.50 -39.27 -6.19
N ASP A 167 6.30 -40.08 -6.86
CA ASP A 167 7.72 -39.84 -7.08
C ASP A 167 7.92 -38.57 -7.96
N LYS A 168 7.19 -38.47 -9.06
CA LYS A 168 7.18 -37.25 -9.90
C LYS A 168 6.83 -36.01 -9.10
N ALA A 169 5.76 -36.07 -8.30
CA ALA A 169 5.33 -34.95 -7.48
C ALA A 169 6.40 -34.51 -6.46
N LYS A 170 7.04 -35.46 -5.80
CA LYS A 170 8.14 -35.17 -4.84
C LYS A 170 9.31 -34.50 -5.53
N ARG A 171 9.74 -35.00 -6.68
CA ARG A 171 10.87 -34.44 -7.44
C ARG A 171 10.59 -33.03 -7.94
N ILE A 172 9.38 -32.78 -8.45
CA ILE A 172 8.96 -31.43 -8.86
C ILE A 172 8.93 -30.48 -7.65
N TYR A 173 8.41 -30.93 -6.51
CA TYR A 173 8.40 -30.14 -5.29
C TYR A 173 9.82 -29.78 -4.81
N SER A 174 10.75 -30.74 -4.79
CA SER A 174 12.14 -30.48 -4.41
C SER A 174 12.80 -29.47 -5.35
N MET A 175 12.65 -29.67 -6.66
CA MET A 175 13.17 -28.76 -7.68
C MET A 175 12.61 -27.32 -7.48
N ALA A 176 11.31 -27.20 -7.26
CA ALA A 176 10.68 -25.91 -7.04
C ALA A 176 11.17 -25.24 -5.73
N SER A 177 11.34 -26.03 -4.66
CA SER A 177 11.83 -25.54 -3.37
C SER A 177 13.28 -25.06 -3.42
N GLU A 178 14.11 -25.68 -4.25
CA GLU A 178 15.53 -25.34 -4.41
C GLU A 178 15.76 -24.15 -5.33
N ARG A 179 14.97 -24.04 -6.42
CA ARG A 179 15.19 -23.07 -7.49
C ARG A 179 14.34 -21.81 -7.39
N VAL A 180 13.22 -21.86 -6.67
CA VAL A 180 12.32 -20.70 -6.53
C VAL A 180 12.66 -19.94 -5.25
N SER A 181 13.30 -18.80 -5.40
CA SER A 181 13.51 -17.86 -4.30
C SER A 181 12.15 -17.35 -3.81
N LYS A 182 11.87 -17.46 -2.52
CA LYS A 182 10.68 -16.84 -1.93
C LYS A 182 10.85 -15.31 -1.99
N PRO A 183 9.96 -14.57 -2.67
CA PRO A 183 9.98 -13.13 -2.59
C PRO A 183 9.80 -12.71 -1.12
N GLY A 184 10.75 -11.99 -0.55
CA GLY A 184 10.70 -11.50 0.83
C GLY A 184 11.56 -12.21 1.86
N SER A 185 12.33 -13.24 1.52
CA SER A 185 13.40 -13.71 2.39
C SER A 185 14.63 -12.80 2.27
N THR A 186 14.53 -11.58 2.75
CA THR A 186 15.74 -10.85 3.16
C THR A 186 16.28 -11.56 4.38
N THR A 187 17.38 -12.25 4.23
CA THR A 187 18.25 -12.68 5.34
C THR A 187 18.56 -11.45 6.18
N TYR A 188 18.11 -11.46 7.43
CA TYR A 188 18.54 -10.51 8.46
C TYR A 188 19.91 -10.89 8.95
#